data_08ef444ed17c7a19b53383edba428453
#
_entry.id   08ef444ed17c7a19b53383edba428453
#
_cell.length_a   1.000
_cell.length_b   1.000
_cell.length_c   1.000
_cell.angle_alpha   90.00
_cell.angle_beta   90.00
_cell.angle_gamma   90.00
#
_symmetry.space_group_name_H-M   'P 1'
#
loop_
_entity.id
_entity.type
_entity.pdbx_description
1 polymer ?
#
loop_
_entity_poly.entity_id
_entity_poly.type
_entity_poly.pdbx_seq_one_letter_code
_entity_poly.pdbx_strand_id
1 'polypeptide(L)'
;MKYVPFILKTVISSSLLVSGAGIYLSSAQAAVTTPASTSTTVDSITTIKPLWHDKADGQGIYSQLAPIANGLFYYSSGGTLKAADLTTGKVKWSYKNGTNPEIITNNSVFFITYEGYLVKVNAQTGKLLWKVKAAKDPIEIGAFAELVNGVIYFRNEHGGIAAYHPVTGKKIWENKDIPMYVGSIDGLYNGVLVVSSTVDNRRTQFFGLDPATGKKLWRIQGFYSFVAYRDGELLLREQANAANDASNVPLKGYQLTLVHVDVKTGKAKTKKNYKPLEDVSRLGNYFTSLQGSYLYTVDGGLDQWGGHPLYRFTLGQETASEPKSYQEYGNWVAGPVNNMAFFQKGAQITGVQMNDNRIISFNGPDSPALSVQLIGKGIYTGYENGYFYIINAETGKALGKVKTGAQQYGTLFSANGILYIQTEHDIFAISLPKELK
;
A
#
# COMPACT_ATOMS: atom_id res chain seq x y z
N MET A 1 16.05 -29.38 12.29
CA MET A 1 15.50 -28.22 13.00
C MET A 1 14.25 -27.76 12.28
N LYS A 2 13.09 -27.86 12.94
CA LYS A 2 11.80 -27.46 12.34
C LYS A 2 11.69 -25.94 12.42
N TYR A 3 11.59 -25.28 11.27
CA TYR A 3 11.29 -23.85 11.19
C TYR A 3 9.85 -23.62 11.64
N VAL A 4 9.66 -22.80 12.66
CA VAL A 4 8.37 -22.23 13.04
C VAL A 4 8.28 -20.88 12.33
N PRO A 5 7.30 -20.63 11.48
CA PRO A 5 7.16 -19.30 10.88
C PRO A 5 6.66 -18.32 11.92
N PHE A 6 7.50 -17.36 12.26
CA PHE A 6 7.11 -16.19 13.06
C PHE A 6 6.28 -15.27 12.16
N ILE A 7 4.97 -15.26 12.36
CA ILE A 7 4.07 -14.33 11.66
C ILE A 7 4.23 -12.96 12.33
N LEU A 8 5.13 -12.15 11.78
CA LEU A 8 5.21 -10.73 12.11
C LEU A 8 4.11 -10.00 11.32
N LYS A 9 3.00 -9.68 11.96
CA LYS A 9 1.99 -8.78 11.39
C LYS A 9 2.57 -7.36 11.38
N THR A 10 3.29 -7.03 10.33
CA THR A 10 3.80 -5.68 10.11
C THR A 10 2.70 -4.85 9.47
N VAL A 11 2.20 -3.86 10.19
CA VAL A 11 1.36 -2.81 9.60
C VAL A 11 2.25 -1.96 8.72
N ILE A 12 2.16 -2.17 7.41
CA ILE A 12 2.85 -1.35 6.42
C ILE A 12 1.99 -0.12 6.17
N SER A 13 2.46 1.04 6.59
CA SER A 13 1.91 2.32 6.14
C SER A 13 2.27 2.51 4.67
N SER A 14 1.35 2.18 3.76
CA SER A 14 1.52 2.43 2.34
C SER A 14 1.34 3.92 2.03
N SER A 15 2.42 4.62 1.79
CA SER A 15 2.40 5.94 1.16
C SER A 15 2.13 5.78 -0.34
N LEU A 16 0.90 6.06 -0.76
CA LEU A 16 0.51 6.14 -2.17
C LEU A 16 1.08 7.43 -2.78
N LEU A 17 2.12 7.32 -3.59
CA LEU A 17 2.53 8.37 -4.51
C LEU A 17 1.63 8.34 -5.75
N VAL A 18 0.63 9.22 -5.80
CA VAL A 18 -0.11 9.53 -7.01
C VAL A 18 0.57 10.71 -7.70
N SER A 19 1.27 10.46 -8.79
CA SER A 19 1.70 11.51 -9.72
C SER A 19 0.47 12.03 -10.47
N GLY A 20 -0.01 13.22 -10.12
CA GLY A 20 -1.15 13.87 -10.73
C GLY A 20 -0.83 14.42 -12.12
N ALA A 21 -1.53 13.96 -13.15
CA ALA A 21 -1.82 14.73 -14.35
C ALA A 21 -3.27 15.21 -14.25
N GLY A 22 -3.44 16.49 -14.04
CA GLY A 22 -4.76 17.13 -13.92
C GLY A 22 -5.47 17.20 -15.27
N ILE A 23 -6.69 16.69 -15.32
CA ILE A 23 -7.67 17.04 -16.34
C ILE A 23 -8.86 17.65 -15.63
N TYR A 24 -9.07 18.94 -15.85
CA TYR A 24 -10.28 19.65 -15.41
C TYR A 24 -11.47 19.23 -16.28
N LEU A 25 -12.49 18.65 -15.67
CA LEU A 25 -13.81 18.53 -16.26
C LEU A 25 -14.84 19.19 -15.35
N SER A 26 -15.66 20.02 -15.98
CA SER A 26 -16.68 20.87 -15.42
C SER A 26 -17.76 20.11 -14.63
N SER A 27 -18.17 20.72 -13.52
CA SER A 27 -19.24 20.27 -12.63
C SER A 27 -20.62 20.38 -13.29
N ALA A 28 -21.27 19.22 -13.48
CA ALA A 28 -22.71 19.16 -13.58
C ALA A 28 -23.24 18.58 -12.26
N GLN A 29 -24.04 19.36 -11.54
CA GLN A 29 -24.76 18.92 -10.36
C GLN A 29 -25.84 17.93 -10.78
N ALA A 30 -25.66 16.65 -10.47
CA ALA A 30 -26.70 15.64 -10.61
C ALA A 30 -27.37 15.42 -9.25
N ALA A 31 -28.70 15.42 -9.28
CA ALA A 31 -29.57 15.20 -8.14
C ALA A 31 -29.27 13.84 -7.46
N VAL A 32 -29.24 13.88 -6.12
CA VAL A 32 -29.08 12.69 -5.26
C VAL A 32 -30.31 11.79 -5.45
N THR A 33 -30.17 10.75 -6.26
CA THR A 33 -31.09 9.61 -6.24
C THR A 33 -30.44 8.50 -5.43
N THR A 34 -31.03 8.18 -4.29
CA THR A 34 -30.71 6.96 -3.54
C THR A 34 -31.06 5.76 -4.42
N PRO A 35 -30.10 4.93 -4.85
CA PRO A 35 -30.47 3.72 -5.56
C PRO A 35 -31.21 2.78 -4.60
N ALA A 36 -32.33 2.23 -5.07
CA ALA A 36 -33.05 1.20 -4.34
C ALA A 36 -32.10 0.03 -4.05
N SER A 37 -31.97 -0.35 -2.78
CA SER A 37 -31.24 -1.53 -2.33
C SER A 37 -31.90 -2.78 -2.95
N THR A 38 -31.34 -3.29 -4.02
CA THR A 38 -31.69 -4.63 -4.50
C THR A 38 -30.95 -5.64 -3.63
N SER A 39 -31.64 -6.23 -2.67
CA SER A 39 -31.10 -7.34 -1.87
C SER A 39 -30.95 -8.57 -2.76
N THR A 40 -29.81 -8.70 -3.40
CA THR A 40 -29.41 -9.98 -4.00
C THR A 40 -28.95 -10.87 -2.85
N THR A 41 -29.60 -11.98 -2.59
CA THR A 41 -29.13 -12.92 -1.57
C THR A 41 -27.79 -13.47 -1.99
N VAL A 42 -26.82 -13.48 -1.06
CA VAL A 42 -25.41 -13.85 -1.30
C VAL A 42 -25.26 -15.25 -1.92
N ASP A 43 -26.23 -16.14 -1.67
CA ASP A 43 -26.23 -17.52 -2.16
C ASP A 43 -26.51 -17.64 -3.66
N SER A 44 -27.18 -16.66 -4.27
CA SER A 44 -27.53 -16.67 -5.71
C SER A 44 -26.43 -16.13 -6.63
N ILE A 45 -25.29 -15.66 -6.06
CA ILE A 45 -24.20 -15.05 -6.85
C ILE A 45 -23.40 -16.12 -7.57
N THR A 46 -23.29 -15.98 -8.88
CA THR A 46 -22.56 -16.92 -9.74
C THR A 46 -21.09 -17.05 -9.35
N THR A 47 -20.62 -18.29 -9.20
CA THR A 47 -19.21 -18.56 -9.01
C THR A 47 -18.46 -18.51 -10.34
N ILE A 48 -17.48 -17.61 -10.44
CA ILE A 48 -16.61 -17.46 -11.61
C ILE A 48 -15.44 -18.43 -11.49
N LYS A 49 -15.22 -19.21 -12.54
CA LYS A 49 -14.02 -20.06 -12.64
C LYS A 49 -12.85 -19.21 -13.17
N PRO A 50 -11.65 -19.32 -12.56
CA PRO A 50 -10.46 -18.67 -13.11
C PRO A 50 -10.16 -19.13 -14.54
N LEU A 51 -9.65 -18.23 -15.37
CA LEU A 51 -9.04 -18.57 -16.67
C LEU A 51 -7.80 -19.42 -16.44
N TRP A 52 -7.00 -19.04 -15.46
CA TRP A 52 -5.88 -19.80 -14.95
C TRP A 52 -5.62 -19.45 -13.48
N HIS A 53 -4.89 -20.32 -12.84
CA HIS A 53 -4.48 -20.23 -11.43
C HIS A 53 -3.12 -20.88 -11.27
N ASP A 54 -2.23 -20.29 -10.47
CA ASP A 54 -0.93 -20.85 -10.10
C ASP A 54 -0.59 -20.52 -8.64
N LYS A 55 0.30 -21.30 -8.06
CA LYS A 55 0.84 -21.03 -6.73
C LYS A 55 1.81 -19.85 -6.77
N ALA A 56 1.84 -19.09 -5.71
CA ALA A 56 2.75 -17.96 -5.52
C ALA A 56 3.40 -18.00 -4.13
N ASP A 57 4.57 -17.37 -4.01
CA ASP A 57 5.31 -17.32 -2.74
C ASP A 57 4.78 -16.26 -1.76
N GLY A 58 3.71 -15.56 -2.10
CA GLY A 58 3.03 -14.60 -1.24
C GLY A 58 3.72 -13.24 -1.08
N GLN A 59 4.95 -13.09 -1.51
CA GLN A 59 5.67 -11.80 -1.41
C GLN A 59 5.00 -10.68 -2.21
N GLY A 60 4.32 -11.03 -3.32
CA GLY A 60 3.62 -10.08 -4.18
C GLY A 60 2.45 -9.35 -3.51
N ILE A 61 1.87 -9.88 -2.43
CA ILE A 61 0.75 -9.22 -1.72
C ILE A 61 1.17 -7.91 -1.04
N TYR A 62 2.46 -7.72 -0.78
CA TYR A 62 3.00 -6.50 -0.17
C TYR A 62 3.46 -5.46 -1.21
N SER A 63 3.44 -5.82 -2.49
CA SER A 63 3.89 -4.95 -3.57
C SER A 63 2.75 -4.08 -4.11
N GLN A 64 3.05 -2.80 -4.34
CA GLN A 64 2.18 -1.89 -5.10
C GLN A 64 2.54 -1.87 -6.60
N LEU A 65 3.62 -2.56 -6.97
CA LEU A 65 4.06 -2.68 -8.35
C LEU A 65 3.08 -3.52 -9.15
N ALA A 66 2.57 -2.99 -10.26
CA ALA A 66 1.81 -3.78 -11.21
C ALA A 66 2.73 -4.83 -11.86
N PRO A 67 2.54 -6.13 -11.59
CA PRO A 67 3.46 -7.17 -12.05
C PRO A 67 3.19 -7.57 -13.51
N ILE A 68 2.91 -6.60 -14.36
CA ILE A 68 2.45 -6.79 -15.73
C ILE A 68 3.25 -5.92 -16.69
N ALA A 69 3.85 -6.51 -17.70
CA ALA A 69 4.39 -5.81 -18.87
C ALA A 69 4.42 -6.74 -20.10
N ASN A 70 4.30 -6.16 -21.30
CA ASN A 70 4.44 -6.87 -22.59
C ASN A 70 3.57 -8.13 -22.74
N GLY A 71 2.37 -8.13 -22.18
CA GLY A 71 1.48 -9.27 -22.22
C GLY A 71 1.85 -10.42 -21.26
N LEU A 72 2.76 -10.18 -20.32
CA LEU A 72 3.21 -11.14 -19.32
C LEU A 72 2.88 -10.67 -17.90
N PHE A 73 2.61 -11.63 -17.03
CA PHE A 73 2.49 -11.48 -15.59
C PHE A 73 3.72 -12.08 -14.92
N TYR A 74 4.36 -11.32 -14.02
CA TYR A 74 5.58 -11.75 -13.33
C TYR A 74 5.30 -12.00 -11.85
N TYR A 75 5.73 -13.18 -11.35
CA TYR A 75 5.54 -13.57 -9.94
C TYR A 75 6.57 -14.63 -9.54
N SER A 76 6.84 -14.76 -8.26
CA SER A 76 7.63 -15.88 -7.75
C SER A 76 6.75 -17.03 -7.29
N SER A 77 7.25 -18.24 -7.51
CA SER A 77 6.59 -19.47 -7.12
C SER A 77 7.65 -20.55 -6.89
N GLY A 78 7.69 -21.11 -5.67
CA GLY A 78 8.68 -22.10 -5.27
C GLY A 78 10.12 -21.59 -5.44
N GLY A 79 10.39 -20.35 -5.05
CA GLY A 79 11.70 -19.72 -5.17
C GLY A 79 12.15 -19.47 -6.60
N THR A 80 11.25 -19.39 -7.54
CA THR A 80 11.52 -19.16 -8.96
C THR A 80 10.67 -18.02 -9.48
N LEU A 81 11.29 -16.97 -10.03
CA LEU A 81 10.58 -15.93 -10.76
C LEU A 81 10.08 -16.53 -12.09
N LYS A 82 8.79 -16.39 -12.32
CA LYS A 82 8.10 -16.82 -13.55
C LYS A 82 7.56 -15.61 -14.31
N ALA A 83 7.53 -15.71 -15.63
CA ALA A 83 6.79 -14.82 -16.51
C ALA A 83 5.76 -15.65 -17.26
N ALA A 84 4.49 -15.44 -17.00
CA ALA A 84 3.39 -16.16 -17.58
C ALA A 84 2.60 -15.28 -18.53
N ASP A 85 2.09 -15.87 -19.60
CA ASP A 85 1.16 -15.23 -20.51
C ASP A 85 -0.10 -14.79 -19.76
N LEU A 86 -0.49 -13.53 -19.93
CA LEU A 86 -1.61 -12.93 -19.21
C LEU A 86 -2.92 -13.72 -19.36
N THR A 87 -3.20 -14.20 -20.55
CA THR A 87 -4.50 -14.83 -20.86
C THR A 87 -4.54 -16.31 -20.47
N THR A 88 -3.43 -17.02 -20.70
CA THR A 88 -3.40 -18.48 -20.60
C THR A 88 -2.69 -19.01 -19.37
N GLY A 89 -1.95 -18.16 -18.64
CA GLY A 89 -1.09 -18.58 -17.52
C GLY A 89 0.12 -19.40 -17.93
N LYS A 90 0.32 -19.67 -19.24
CA LYS A 90 1.45 -20.46 -19.70
C LYS A 90 2.77 -19.74 -19.44
N VAL A 91 3.66 -20.36 -18.66
CA VAL A 91 4.99 -19.81 -18.38
C VAL A 91 5.80 -19.74 -19.68
N LYS A 92 6.27 -18.54 -20.02
CA LYS A 92 7.13 -18.27 -21.19
C LYS A 92 8.61 -18.43 -20.83
N TRP A 93 8.99 -17.95 -19.66
CA TRP A 93 10.34 -18.13 -19.11
C TRP A 93 10.31 -18.13 -17.58
N SER A 94 11.40 -18.58 -17.00
CA SER A 94 11.58 -18.57 -15.56
C SER A 94 13.05 -18.34 -15.17
N TYR A 95 13.29 -17.85 -13.94
CA TYR A 95 14.63 -17.63 -13.40
C TYR A 95 14.70 -18.21 -11.98
N LYS A 96 15.58 -19.20 -11.78
CA LYS A 96 15.77 -19.89 -10.48
C LYS A 96 16.31 -18.91 -9.43
N ASN A 97 15.93 -19.12 -8.17
CA ASN A 97 16.32 -18.30 -7.02
C ASN A 97 15.91 -16.82 -7.17
N GLY A 98 14.93 -16.52 -8.02
CA GLY A 98 14.39 -15.17 -8.21
C GLY A 98 13.16 -14.95 -7.33
N THR A 99 13.12 -13.80 -6.66
CA THR A 99 11.94 -13.33 -5.92
C THR A 99 10.93 -12.65 -6.86
N ASN A 100 9.87 -12.09 -6.31
CA ASN A 100 8.98 -11.21 -7.07
C ASN A 100 9.76 -10.02 -7.66
N PRO A 101 9.27 -9.45 -8.77
CA PRO A 101 9.91 -8.27 -9.35
C PRO A 101 9.83 -7.07 -8.42
N GLU A 102 10.93 -6.33 -8.34
CA GLU A 102 11.03 -5.05 -7.64
C GLU A 102 10.74 -3.86 -8.57
N ILE A 103 11.20 -3.98 -9.83
CA ILE A 103 11.04 -2.94 -10.85
C ILE A 103 10.70 -3.62 -12.18
N ILE A 104 9.66 -3.11 -12.83
CA ILE A 104 9.27 -3.53 -14.18
C ILE A 104 9.28 -2.31 -15.10
N THR A 105 9.95 -2.46 -16.23
CA THR A 105 9.92 -1.51 -17.33
C THR A 105 9.48 -2.23 -18.59
N ASN A 106 9.20 -1.49 -19.68
CA ASN A 106 8.80 -2.10 -20.95
C ASN A 106 9.78 -3.17 -21.48
N ASN A 107 11.07 -3.04 -21.16
CA ASN A 107 12.10 -3.91 -21.72
C ASN A 107 12.80 -4.79 -20.66
N SER A 108 12.59 -4.53 -19.39
CA SER A 108 13.37 -5.19 -18.34
C SER A 108 12.56 -5.45 -17.08
N VAL A 109 12.89 -6.57 -16.44
CA VAL A 109 12.45 -6.88 -15.07
C VAL A 109 13.69 -6.91 -14.19
N PHE A 110 13.57 -6.26 -13.03
CA PHE A 110 14.59 -6.28 -11.98
C PHE A 110 14.03 -6.98 -10.77
N PHE A 111 14.82 -7.83 -10.16
CA PHE A 111 14.46 -8.58 -8.97
C PHE A 111 15.71 -8.89 -8.14
N ILE A 112 15.49 -9.37 -6.93
CA ILE A 112 16.56 -9.75 -6.01
C ILE A 112 16.56 -11.27 -5.90
N THR A 113 17.73 -11.90 -5.89
CA THR A 113 17.81 -13.33 -5.61
C THR A 113 17.94 -13.57 -4.10
N TYR A 114 17.59 -14.77 -3.66
CA TYR A 114 17.78 -15.16 -2.25
C TYR A 114 19.23 -15.08 -1.78
N GLU A 115 20.18 -15.13 -2.71
CA GLU A 115 21.60 -14.91 -2.40
C GLU A 115 21.99 -13.43 -2.37
N GLY A 116 21.05 -12.49 -2.49
CA GLY A 116 21.30 -11.06 -2.40
C GLY A 116 21.90 -10.42 -3.65
N TYR A 117 21.65 -10.99 -4.83
CA TYR A 117 21.99 -10.32 -6.08
C TYR A 117 20.84 -9.48 -6.60
N LEU A 118 21.12 -8.26 -7.00
CA LEU A 118 20.23 -7.47 -7.85
C LEU A 118 20.47 -7.91 -9.30
N VAL A 119 19.39 -8.31 -9.96
CA VAL A 119 19.42 -8.92 -11.30
C VAL A 119 18.53 -8.13 -12.24
N LYS A 120 19.00 -7.92 -13.46
CA LYS A 120 18.22 -7.39 -14.57
C LYS A 120 18.13 -8.42 -15.69
N VAL A 121 16.93 -8.71 -16.13
CA VAL A 121 16.66 -9.57 -17.28
C VAL A 121 15.84 -8.84 -18.33
N ASN A 122 15.90 -9.31 -19.57
CA ASN A 122 14.97 -8.88 -20.60
C ASN A 122 13.55 -9.35 -20.26
N ALA A 123 12.57 -8.45 -20.27
CA ALA A 123 11.21 -8.72 -19.82
C ALA A 123 10.52 -9.83 -20.64
N GLN A 124 10.73 -9.89 -21.95
CA GLN A 124 10.06 -10.88 -22.81
C GLN A 124 10.71 -12.25 -22.81
N THR A 125 12.04 -12.30 -22.67
CA THR A 125 12.80 -13.54 -22.90
C THR A 125 13.43 -14.13 -21.64
N GLY A 126 13.48 -13.39 -20.53
CA GLY A 126 14.20 -13.79 -19.33
C GLY A 126 15.72 -13.79 -19.46
N LYS A 127 16.26 -13.39 -20.63
CA LYS A 127 17.73 -13.35 -20.85
C LYS A 127 18.39 -12.40 -19.86
N LEU A 128 19.39 -12.89 -19.15
CA LEU A 128 20.20 -12.09 -18.22
C LEU A 128 20.87 -10.93 -18.96
N LEU A 129 20.67 -9.72 -18.48
CA LEU A 129 21.32 -8.50 -18.96
C LEU A 129 22.50 -8.13 -18.08
N TRP A 130 22.30 -8.14 -16.78
CA TRP A 130 23.37 -8.01 -15.79
C TRP A 130 22.93 -8.55 -14.40
N LYS A 131 23.91 -8.85 -13.56
CA LYS A 131 23.74 -9.32 -12.19
C LYS A 131 24.86 -8.76 -11.33
N VAL A 132 24.53 -8.22 -10.15
CA VAL A 132 25.49 -7.63 -9.22
C VAL A 132 25.16 -8.05 -7.78
N LYS A 133 26.19 -8.40 -6.99
CA LYS A 133 26.01 -8.67 -5.55
C LYS A 133 25.70 -7.34 -4.84
N ALA A 134 24.50 -7.21 -4.29
CA ALA A 134 23.99 -5.99 -3.68
C ALA A 134 23.75 -6.13 -2.17
N ALA A 135 23.42 -7.33 -1.69
CA ALA A 135 23.18 -7.60 -0.28
C ALA A 135 24.03 -8.75 0.24
N LYS A 136 24.22 -8.82 1.55
CA LYS A 136 24.79 -10.00 2.22
C LYS A 136 23.72 -11.08 2.38
N ASP A 137 24.16 -12.34 2.50
CA ASP A 137 23.34 -13.47 2.90
C ASP A 137 23.52 -13.77 4.39
N PRO A 138 22.51 -14.29 5.08
CA PRO A 138 21.10 -14.38 4.65
C PRO A 138 20.40 -13.02 4.73
N ILE A 139 19.34 -12.83 3.94
CA ILE A 139 18.46 -11.68 3.99
C ILE A 139 17.26 -12.07 4.84
N GLU A 140 17.14 -11.56 6.05
CA GLU A 140 16.07 -11.93 6.99
C GLU A 140 14.76 -11.19 6.74
N ILE A 141 14.83 -9.86 6.64
CA ILE A 141 13.66 -9.00 6.43
C ILE A 141 13.53 -8.61 4.96
N GLY A 142 14.57 -8.82 4.22
CA GLY A 142 14.60 -8.59 2.80
C GLY A 142 15.42 -7.39 2.38
N ALA A 143 15.68 -7.37 1.10
CA ALA A 143 16.23 -6.23 0.39
C ALA A 143 15.18 -5.78 -0.62
N PHE A 144 15.16 -4.49 -0.93
CA PHE A 144 14.23 -3.90 -1.87
C PHE A 144 14.95 -2.96 -2.81
N ALA A 145 14.42 -2.81 -4.01
CA ALA A 145 14.96 -1.94 -5.02
C ALA A 145 13.85 -1.10 -5.66
N GLU A 146 14.07 0.18 -5.79
CA GLU A 146 13.14 1.10 -6.41
C GLU A 146 13.84 1.95 -7.48
N LEU A 147 13.15 2.23 -8.57
CA LEU A 147 13.63 3.10 -9.64
C LEU A 147 13.03 4.49 -9.44
N VAL A 148 13.87 5.43 -9.01
CA VAL A 148 13.47 6.84 -8.82
C VAL A 148 14.33 7.73 -9.71
N ASN A 149 13.70 8.50 -10.60
CA ASN A 149 14.36 9.42 -11.53
C ASN A 149 15.56 8.82 -12.26
N GLY A 150 15.42 7.57 -12.74
CA GLY A 150 16.46 6.91 -13.54
C GLY A 150 17.63 6.33 -12.76
N VAL A 151 17.54 6.28 -11.45
CA VAL A 151 18.52 5.64 -10.56
C VAL A 151 17.83 4.53 -9.78
N ILE A 152 18.45 3.37 -9.68
CA ILE A 152 17.98 2.29 -8.80
C ILE A 152 18.55 2.53 -7.41
N TYR A 153 17.67 2.76 -6.44
CA TYR A 153 18.04 2.75 -5.02
C TYR A 153 17.73 1.39 -4.44
N PHE A 154 18.75 0.81 -3.84
CA PHE A 154 18.69 -0.52 -3.22
C PHE A 154 18.87 -0.37 -1.72
N ARG A 155 17.92 -0.83 -0.94
CA ARG A 155 18.02 -0.89 0.51
C ARG A 155 18.20 -2.31 1.01
N ASN A 156 19.00 -2.46 2.02
CA ASN A 156 19.27 -3.72 2.69
C ASN A 156 19.29 -3.49 4.20
N GLU A 157 18.59 -4.32 4.94
CA GLU A 157 18.51 -4.21 6.41
C GLU A 157 19.88 -4.14 7.11
N HIS A 158 20.87 -4.87 6.61
CA HIS A 158 22.22 -4.91 7.18
C HIS A 158 23.28 -4.12 6.39
N GLY A 159 22.93 -3.60 5.25
CA GLY A 159 23.87 -2.99 4.32
C GLY A 159 23.66 -1.50 4.06
N GLY A 160 22.64 -0.90 4.66
CA GLY A 160 22.30 0.47 4.40
C GLY A 160 21.58 0.68 3.07
N ILE A 161 21.95 1.73 2.36
CA ILE A 161 21.37 2.09 1.06
C ILE A 161 22.47 2.28 0.01
N ALA A 162 22.20 1.84 -1.22
CA ALA A 162 23.10 2.02 -2.34
C ALA A 162 22.35 2.47 -3.60
N ALA A 163 23.01 3.17 -4.49
CA ALA A 163 22.50 3.56 -5.79
C ALA A 163 23.20 2.80 -6.92
N TYR A 164 22.41 2.37 -7.91
CA TYR A 164 22.89 1.63 -9.07
C TYR A 164 22.41 2.25 -10.38
N HIS A 165 23.27 2.19 -11.40
CA HIS A 165 22.92 2.62 -12.75
C HIS A 165 22.03 1.55 -13.41
N PRO A 166 20.79 1.86 -13.85
CA PRO A 166 19.83 0.84 -14.29
C PRO A 166 20.20 0.13 -15.59
N VAL A 167 21.06 0.75 -16.42
CA VAL A 167 21.49 0.13 -17.70
C VAL A 167 22.66 -0.83 -17.49
N THR A 168 23.64 -0.45 -16.67
CA THR A 168 24.90 -1.20 -16.54
C THR A 168 25.01 -2.05 -15.27
N GLY A 169 24.14 -1.83 -14.27
CA GLY A 169 24.25 -2.45 -12.94
C GLY A 169 25.43 -1.92 -12.10
N LYS A 170 26.19 -0.92 -12.60
CA LYS A 170 27.32 -0.36 -11.88
C LYS A 170 26.82 0.38 -10.64
N LYS A 171 27.44 0.10 -9.48
CA LYS A 171 27.17 0.85 -8.27
C LYS A 171 27.68 2.29 -8.43
N ILE A 172 26.81 3.26 -8.15
CA ILE A 172 27.13 4.70 -8.20
C ILE A 172 27.72 5.12 -6.86
N TRP A 173 27.01 4.80 -5.78
CA TRP A 173 27.45 5.02 -4.40
C TRP A 173 26.81 4.00 -3.46
N GLU A 174 27.34 3.93 -2.23
CA GLU A 174 26.80 3.13 -1.13
C GLU A 174 27.01 3.91 0.18
N ASN A 175 26.00 3.92 1.04
CA ASN A 175 26.08 4.48 2.38
C ASN A 175 25.61 3.43 3.40
N LYS A 176 26.57 2.88 4.15
CA LYS A 176 26.34 1.86 5.17
C LYS A 176 25.94 2.44 6.52
N ASP A 177 26.10 3.75 6.71
CA ASP A 177 25.81 4.43 7.97
C ASP A 177 24.31 4.78 8.10
N ILE A 178 23.51 4.48 7.07
CA ILE A 178 22.08 4.65 7.08
C ILE A 178 21.43 3.30 7.43
N PRO A 179 20.96 3.09 8.66
CA PRO A 179 20.29 1.87 9.03
C PRO A 179 18.97 1.78 8.27
N MET A 180 18.74 0.67 7.55
CA MET A 180 17.55 0.46 6.72
C MET A 180 16.67 -0.67 7.23
N TYR A 181 16.70 -0.94 8.53
CA TYR A 181 15.83 -1.94 9.15
C TYR A 181 14.36 -1.55 8.98
N VAL A 182 13.57 -2.42 8.35
CA VAL A 182 12.18 -2.14 7.93
C VAL A 182 12.07 -0.76 7.25
N GLY A 183 13.06 -0.41 6.43
CA GLY A 183 13.15 0.90 5.82
C GLY A 183 12.36 1.02 4.53
N SER A 184 12.14 2.24 4.08
CA SER A 184 11.55 2.58 2.79
C SER A 184 12.28 3.75 2.12
N ILE A 185 12.08 3.85 0.81
CA ILE A 185 12.45 5.03 0.03
C ILE A 185 11.17 5.85 -0.12
N ASP A 186 11.09 6.96 0.62
CA ASP A 186 9.88 7.77 0.67
C ASP A 186 9.75 8.69 -0.54
N GLY A 187 10.83 8.95 -1.23
CA GLY A 187 10.84 9.67 -2.51
C GLY A 187 12.01 10.64 -2.70
N LEU A 188 12.04 11.29 -3.85
CA LEU A 188 13.00 12.35 -4.20
C LEU A 188 12.27 13.69 -4.26
N TYR A 189 12.54 14.57 -3.31
CA TYR A 189 11.85 15.86 -3.14
C TYR A 189 12.83 17.02 -3.12
N ASN A 190 12.67 17.99 -4.00
CA ASN A 190 13.56 19.17 -4.12
C ASN A 190 15.04 18.83 -4.13
N GLY A 191 15.43 17.73 -4.78
CA GLY A 191 16.83 17.28 -4.86
C GLY A 191 17.34 16.56 -3.61
N VAL A 192 16.47 16.19 -2.67
CA VAL A 192 16.79 15.39 -1.49
C VAL A 192 16.11 14.02 -1.60
N LEU A 193 16.87 12.94 -1.54
CA LEU A 193 16.37 11.60 -1.42
C LEU A 193 15.96 11.36 0.05
N VAL A 194 14.67 11.20 0.28
CA VAL A 194 14.12 10.92 1.61
C VAL A 194 13.94 9.44 1.78
N VAL A 195 14.50 8.91 2.87
CA VAL A 195 14.37 7.51 3.24
C VAL A 195 14.00 7.41 4.73
N SER A 196 13.26 6.37 5.08
CA SER A 196 12.88 6.09 6.46
C SER A 196 13.27 4.68 6.89
N SER A 197 13.39 4.49 8.19
CA SER A 197 13.56 3.17 8.81
C SER A 197 13.07 3.19 10.26
N THR A 198 13.02 2.02 10.90
CA THR A 198 12.74 1.96 12.34
C THR A 198 14.02 1.97 13.17
N VAL A 199 13.91 2.38 14.42
CA VAL A 199 14.98 2.28 15.43
C VAL A 199 14.77 1.06 16.32
N ASP A 200 13.51 0.82 16.75
CA ASP A 200 13.14 -0.20 17.73
C ASP A 200 11.70 -0.72 17.50
N ASN A 201 11.28 -0.86 16.25
CA ASN A 201 9.92 -1.23 15.83
C ASN A 201 8.81 -0.23 16.24
N ARG A 202 9.15 0.84 16.93
CA ARG A 202 8.20 1.88 17.38
C ARG A 202 8.60 3.26 16.88
N ARG A 203 9.87 3.65 17.07
CA ARG A 203 10.38 4.94 16.61
C ARG A 203 10.83 4.84 15.18
N THR A 204 10.35 5.75 14.37
CA THR A 204 10.79 5.93 12.99
C THR A 204 11.89 6.97 12.93
N GLN A 205 12.82 6.78 12.04
CA GLN A 205 13.82 7.77 11.69
C GLN A 205 13.75 8.06 10.20
N PHE A 206 13.91 9.32 9.86
CA PHE A 206 13.97 9.81 8.48
C PHE A 206 15.35 10.37 8.20
N PHE A 207 15.81 10.15 6.99
CA PHE A 207 17.08 10.72 6.51
C PHE A 207 16.83 11.45 5.19
N GLY A 208 17.43 12.62 5.05
CA GLY A 208 17.63 13.25 3.76
C GLY A 208 19.04 12.95 3.27
N LEU A 209 19.14 12.45 2.06
CA LEU A 209 20.40 12.12 1.41
C LEU A 209 20.59 12.95 0.15
N ASP A 210 21.82 13.28 -0.15
CA ASP A 210 22.22 13.77 -1.46
C ASP A 210 22.08 12.62 -2.48
N PRO A 211 21.24 12.72 -3.49
CA PRO A 211 20.96 11.60 -4.40
C PRO A 211 22.15 11.24 -5.30
N ALA A 212 23.10 12.16 -5.51
CA ALA A 212 24.27 11.93 -6.37
C ALA A 212 25.38 11.19 -5.63
N THR A 213 25.50 11.39 -4.32
CA THR A 213 26.64 10.89 -3.51
C THR A 213 26.23 9.94 -2.39
N GLY A 214 24.95 9.90 -2.05
CA GLY A 214 24.45 9.16 -0.88
C GLY A 214 24.82 9.77 0.48
N LYS A 215 25.43 10.96 0.48
CA LYS A 215 25.83 11.65 1.72
C LYS A 215 24.61 12.05 2.52
N LYS A 216 24.61 11.74 3.81
CA LYS A 216 23.56 12.17 4.73
C LYS A 216 23.60 13.69 4.90
N LEU A 217 22.50 14.36 4.60
CA LEU A 217 22.29 15.79 4.77
C LEU A 217 21.70 16.07 6.16
N TRP A 218 20.70 15.28 6.56
CA TRP A 218 20.04 15.43 7.85
C TRP A 218 19.43 14.11 8.33
N ARG A 219 19.03 14.08 9.61
CA ARG A 219 18.28 12.99 10.25
C ARG A 219 17.21 13.54 11.18
N ILE A 220 16.03 12.94 11.17
CA ILE A 220 14.96 13.15 12.12
C ILE A 220 14.66 11.81 12.79
N GLN A 221 14.43 11.81 14.09
CA GLN A 221 14.06 10.61 14.84
C GLN A 221 12.92 10.92 15.79
N GLY A 222 11.94 10.05 15.90
CA GLY A 222 10.81 10.17 16.80
C GLY A 222 9.72 9.19 16.46
N PHE A 223 8.55 9.44 17.02
CA PHE A 223 7.34 8.66 16.76
C PHE A 223 6.58 9.32 15.61
N TYR A 224 7.08 9.14 14.40
CA TYR A 224 6.52 9.77 13.21
C TYR A 224 6.12 8.74 12.16
N SER A 225 5.07 9.06 11.39
CA SER A 225 4.78 8.42 10.11
C SER A 225 4.73 9.45 9.00
N PHE A 226 5.20 9.07 7.81
CA PHE A 226 5.13 9.91 6.63
C PHE A 226 3.67 10.03 6.16
N VAL A 227 3.22 11.26 5.89
CA VAL A 227 1.87 11.54 5.38
C VAL A 227 1.94 11.98 3.93
N ALA A 228 2.74 13.01 3.64
CA ALA A 228 2.86 13.57 2.31
C ALA A 228 4.10 14.48 2.19
N TYR A 229 4.43 14.81 0.96
CA TYR A 229 5.28 15.94 0.63
C TYR A 229 4.44 17.04 -0.04
N ARG A 230 4.55 18.26 0.42
CA ARG A 230 3.85 19.41 -0.12
C ARG A 230 4.64 20.72 0.09
N ASP A 231 4.72 21.53 -0.94
CA ASP A 231 5.27 22.90 -0.89
C ASP A 231 6.69 22.99 -0.26
N GLY A 232 7.53 22.00 -0.51
CA GLY A 232 8.90 21.95 0.04
C GLY A 232 9.00 21.36 1.44
N GLU A 233 7.91 20.86 1.99
CA GLU A 233 7.83 20.31 3.33
C GLU A 233 7.40 18.83 3.33
N LEU A 234 8.02 18.06 4.20
CA LEU A 234 7.51 16.76 4.60
C LEU A 234 6.44 16.98 5.67
N LEU A 235 5.28 16.38 5.47
CA LEU A 235 4.22 16.34 6.46
C LEU A 235 4.33 15.00 7.19
N LEU A 236 4.68 15.06 8.48
CA LEU A 236 4.84 13.89 9.33
C LEU A 236 3.75 13.89 10.40
N ARG A 237 2.99 12.79 10.51
CA ARG A 237 2.13 12.58 11.66
C ARG A 237 2.99 12.19 12.86
N GLU A 238 2.89 12.95 13.95
CA GLU A 238 3.42 12.53 15.23
C GLU A 238 2.47 11.53 15.87
N GLN A 239 3.00 10.39 16.25
CA GLN A 239 2.24 9.35 16.91
C GLN A 239 2.13 9.66 18.39
N ALA A 240 0.98 9.42 19.00
CA ALA A 240 0.85 9.46 20.43
C ALA A 240 1.83 8.44 21.06
N ASN A 241 2.59 8.87 22.04
CA ASN A 241 3.60 8.02 22.67
C ASN A 241 2.92 7.05 23.66
N ALA A 242 2.24 6.04 23.14
CA ALA A 242 1.70 4.95 23.94
C ALA A 242 2.77 4.02 24.53
N ALA A 243 4.04 4.33 24.32
CA ALA A 243 5.15 3.42 24.57
C ALA A 243 5.57 3.32 26.04
N ASN A 244 5.17 4.23 26.89
CA ASN A 244 5.71 4.28 28.26
C ASN A 244 4.71 3.91 29.33
N ASP A 245 3.56 3.35 28.95
CA ASP A 245 2.52 3.31 29.94
C ASP A 245 2.25 1.94 30.57
N ALA A 246 3.09 1.63 31.57
CA ALA A 246 2.69 0.81 32.71
C ALA A 246 1.75 1.59 33.69
N SER A 247 1.54 2.89 33.50
CA SER A 247 0.64 3.73 34.28
C SER A 247 -0.69 3.85 33.54
N ASN A 248 -1.77 3.45 34.15
CA ASN A 248 -3.15 3.63 33.64
C ASN A 248 -3.61 5.10 33.75
N VAL A 249 -2.70 6.05 33.52
CA VAL A 249 -3.01 7.49 33.56
C VAL A 249 -3.35 7.97 32.16
N PRO A 250 -4.53 8.57 31.95
CA PRO A 250 -4.89 9.18 30.67
C PRO A 250 -3.86 10.22 30.26
N LEU A 251 -3.39 10.14 29.02
CA LEU A 251 -2.44 11.09 28.44
C LEU A 251 -3.21 12.16 27.66
N LYS A 252 -3.08 13.43 28.07
CA LYS A 252 -3.62 14.55 27.31
C LYS A 252 -2.85 14.77 26.00
N GLY A 253 -3.56 15.08 24.94
CA GLY A 253 -2.93 15.31 23.65
C GLY A 253 -3.94 15.70 22.57
N TYR A 254 -3.65 15.31 21.36
CA TYR A 254 -4.48 15.63 20.20
C TYR A 254 -4.76 14.39 19.36
N GLN A 255 -5.94 14.35 18.73
CA GLN A 255 -6.32 13.26 17.84
C GLN A 255 -5.36 13.12 16.65
N LEU A 256 -4.90 14.26 16.14
CA LEU A 256 -3.88 14.30 15.09
C LEU A 256 -2.89 15.44 15.38
N THR A 257 -1.62 15.14 15.32
CA THR A 257 -0.55 16.13 15.32
C THR A 257 0.25 16.00 14.04
N LEU A 258 0.35 17.07 13.27
CA LEU A 258 1.09 17.15 12.03
C LEU A 258 2.33 18.04 12.22
N VAL A 259 3.49 17.50 11.91
CA VAL A 259 4.77 18.21 11.95
C VAL A 259 5.20 18.52 10.52
N HIS A 260 5.41 19.78 10.23
CA HIS A 260 5.91 20.27 8.97
C HIS A 260 7.43 20.38 9.03
N VAL A 261 8.12 19.68 8.17
CA VAL A 261 9.57 19.60 8.15
C VAL A 261 10.10 20.09 6.82
N ASP A 262 11.02 21.06 6.85
CA ASP A 262 11.71 21.51 5.64
C ASP A 262 12.54 20.37 5.04
N VAL A 263 12.26 20.00 3.80
CA VAL A 263 12.88 18.82 3.17
C VAL A 263 14.38 19.01 2.93
N LYS A 264 14.87 20.24 2.74
CA LYS A 264 16.29 20.50 2.48
C LYS A 264 17.13 20.39 3.74
N THR A 265 16.57 20.81 4.87
CA THR A 265 17.32 20.93 6.12
C THR A 265 16.97 19.92 7.20
N GLY A 266 15.84 19.22 7.05
CA GLY A 266 15.30 18.32 8.08
C GLY A 266 14.81 19.03 9.34
N LYS A 267 14.69 20.36 9.32
CA LYS A 267 14.24 21.13 10.49
C LYS A 267 12.72 21.22 10.52
N ALA A 268 12.15 20.95 11.69
CA ALA A 268 10.73 21.21 11.93
C ALA A 268 10.46 22.73 11.85
N LYS A 269 9.51 23.12 11.02
CA LYS A 269 9.07 24.52 10.88
C LYS A 269 7.90 24.82 11.78
N THR A 270 6.88 23.95 11.75
CA THR A 270 5.66 24.14 12.52
C THR A 270 5.12 22.79 12.99
N LYS A 271 4.38 22.84 14.08
CA LYS A 271 3.61 21.71 14.61
C LYS A 271 2.15 22.14 14.69
N LYS A 272 1.27 21.37 14.05
CA LYS A 272 -0.15 21.66 13.91
C LYS A 272 -0.95 20.57 14.64
N ASN A 273 -1.78 20.98 15.58
CA ASN A 273 -2.55 20.11 16.45
C ASN A 273 -4.04 20.21 16.13
N TYR A 274 -4.68 19.04 15.96
CA TYR A 274 -6.09 18.93 15.59
C TYR A 274 -6.84 18.17 16.67
N LYS A 275 -7.97 18.73 17.11
CA LYS A 275 -8.89 18.19 18.13
C LYS A 275 -8.19 17.71 19.40
N PRO A 276 -8.22 18.51 20.49
CA PRO A 276 -7.73 18.11 21.80
C PRO A 276 -8.48 16.87 22.33
N LEU A 277 -7.76 15.96 22.96
CA LEU A 277 -8.31 14.79 23.64
C LEU A 277 -7.77 14.71 25.06
N GLU A 278 -8.63 14.32 25.99
CA GLU A 278 -8.26 14.11 27.40
C GLU A 278 -7.52 12.78 27.59
N ASP A 279 -7.71 11.81 26.68
CA ASP A 279 -7.02 10.53 26.70
C ASP A 279 -6.60 10.14 25.30
N VAL A 280 -5.29 10.15 25.05
CA VAL A 280 -4.66 9.69 23.79
C VAL A 280 -3.98 8.34 23.94
N SER A 281 -4.05 7.70 25.13
CA SER A 281 -3.39 6.42 25.40
C SER A 281 -3.90 5.28 24.52
N ARG A 282 -5.12 5.42 23.99
CA ARG A 282 -5.77 4.46 23.11
C ARG A 282 -5.63 4.77 21.63
N LEU A 283 -4.98 5.90 21.26
CA LEU A 283 -4.78 6.22 19.85
C LEU A 283 -3.76 5.27 19.23
N GLY A 284 -4.23 4.48 18.31
CA GLY A 284 -3.40 3.62 17.48
C GLY A 284 -2.95 4.33 16.20
N ASN A 285 -1.99 3.72 15.54
CA ASN A 285 -1.35 4.33 14.37
C ASN A 285 -1.71 3.58 13.10
N TYR A 286 -2.99 3.63 12.71
CA TYR A 286 -3.43 2.80 11.60
C TYR A 286 -3.24 3.45 10.23
N PHE A 287 -3.67 4.70 10.07
CA PHE A 287 -3.69 5.30 8.76
C PHE A 287 -3.79 6.83 8.86
N THR A 288 -3.01 7.53 8.05
CA THR A 288 -3.21 8.96 7.79
C THR A 288 -2.83 9.24 6.35
N SER A 289 -3.69 9.93 5.63
CA SER A 289 -3.42 10.38 4.26
C SER A 289 -3.88 11.81 4.04
N LEU A 290 -3.21 12.49 3.09
CA LEU A 290 -3.60 13.80 2.61
C LEU A 290 -4.19 13.67 1.21
N GLN A 291 -5.42 14.16 1.01
CA GLN A 291 -6.04 14.26 -0.30
C GLN A 291 -6.57 15.69 -0.52
N GLY A 292 -5.95 16.40 -1.44
CA GLY A 292 -6.24 17.81 -1.66
C GLY A 292 -5.97 18.65 -0.40
N SER A 293 -7.04 19.21 0.19
CA SER A 293 -6.97 19.98 1.44
C SER A 293 -7.44 19.20 2.67
N TYR A 294 -7.66 17.91 2.55
CA TYR A 294 -8.21 17.09 3.63
C TYR A 294 -7.22 16.04 4.13
N LEU A 295 -7.09 15.98 5.45
CA LEU A 295 -6.37 14.93 6.16
C LEU A 295 -7.38 13.90 6.63
N TYR A 296 -7.19 12.67 6.22
CA TYR A 296 -7.98 11.52 6.67
C TYR A 296 -7.16 10.71 7.65
N THR A 297 -7.71 10.38 8.79
CA THR A 297 -7.06 9.53 9.78
C THR A 297 -8.02 8.49 10.33
N VAL A 298 -7.49 7.31 10.55
CA VAL A 298 -8.20 6.22 11.23
C VAL A 298 -7.58 6.08 12.61
N ASP A 299 -8.41 6.19 13.62
CA ASP A 299 -8.00 5.98 15.00
C ASP A 299 -8.39 4.56 15.43
N GLY A 300 -7.45 3.86 16.02
CA GLY A 300 -7.69 2.55 16.60
C GLY A 300 -6.94 2.41 17.91
N GLY A 301 -7.60 1.84 18.92
CA GLY A 301 -6.95 1.37 20.12
C GLY A 301 -6.07 0.14 19.82
N LEU A 302 -5.40 -0.34 20.84
CA LEU A 302 -4.64 -1.60 20.80
C LEU A 302 -5.55 -2.82 20.55
N ASP A 303 -6.86 -2.64 20.60
CA ASP A 303 -7.88 -3.65 20.35
C ASP A 303 -7.95 -3.91 18.84
N GLN A 304 -7.28 -4.93 18.38
CA GLN A 304 -7.24 -5.36 16.96
C GLN A 304 -8.64 -5.71 16.38
N TRP A 305 -9.69 -5.65 17.20
CA TRP A 305 -11.05 -6.10 16.89
C TRP A 305 -12.12 -5.01 17.06
N GLY A 306 -11.74 -3.84 17.57
CA GLY A 306 -12.67 -2.71 17.75
C GLY A 306 -12.85 -1.94 16.44
N GLY A 307 -14.06 -1.43 16.19
CA GLY A 307 -14.36 -0.61 15.01
C GLY A 307 -13.51 0.64 14.97
N HIS A 308 -12.83 0.83 13.86
CA HIS A 308 -11.95 1.97 13.63
C HIS A 308 -12.67 3.04 12.83
N PRO A 309 -13.07 4.16 13.46
CA PRO A 309 -13.71 5.26 12.74
C PRO A 309 -12.71 6.03 11.89
N LEU A 310 -13.15 6.42 10.69
CA LEU A 310 -12.45 7.37 9.86
C LEU A 310 -12.86 8.79 10.23
N TYR A 311 -11.88 9.69 10.36
CA TYR A 311 -12.08 11.12 10.56
C TYR A 311 -11.46 11.93 9.43
N ARG A 312 -12.08 13.07 9.10
CA ARG A 312 -11.57 14.03 8.12
C ARG A 312 -11.36 15.39 8.79
N PHE A 313 -10.14 15.89 8.71
CA PHE A 313 -9.75 17.25 9.09
C PHE A 313 -9.48 18.11 7.85
N THR A 314 -9.64 19.40 7.95
CA THR A 314 -9.18 20.35 6.93
C THR A 314 -7.76 20.79 7.26
N LEU A 315 -6.83 20.63 6.32
CA LEU A 315 -5.45 21.09 6.49
C LEU A 315 -5.44 22.61 6.70
N GLY A 316 -4.75 23.07 7.73
CA GLY A 316 -4.66 24.47 8.09
C GLY A 316 -5.79 24.97 8.99
N GLN A 317 -6.75 24.11 9.38
CA GLN A 317 -7.80 24.43 10.34
C GLN A 317 -7.64 23.58 11.61
N GLU A 318 -6.65 23.92 12.43
CA GLU A 318 -6.12 23.02 13.46
C GLU A 318 -7.09 22.79 14.63
N THR A 319 -7.53 23.85 15.30
CA THR A 319 -8.28 23.72 16.57
C THR A 319 -9.74 24.14 16.48
N ALA A 320 -10.14 24.75 15.37
CA ALA A 320 -11.40 25.47 15.29
C ALA A 320 -12.63 24.63 14.95
N SER A 321 -12.46 23.38 14.49
CA SER A 321 -13.60 22.56 14.08
C SER A 321 -13.46 21.10 14.49
N GLU A 322 -14.57 20.53 14.94
CA GLU A 322 -14.71 19.10 15.07
C GLU A 322 -14.45 18.45 13.70
N PRO A 323 -13.68 17.33 13.65
CA PRO A 323 -13.50 16.59 12.41
C PRO A 323 -14.82 16.01 11.94
N LYS A 324 -15.00 15.92 10.64
CA LYS A 324 -16.09 15.09 10.12
C LYS A 324 -15.81 13.63 10.47
N SER A 325 -16.72 13.02 11.22
CA SER A 325 -16.71 11.58 11.50
C SER A 325 -17.51 10.85 10.42
N TYR A 326 -17.08 9.62 10.13
CA TYR A 326 -17.78 8.68 9.23
C TYR A 326 -18.25 7.42 9.98
N GLN A 327 -18.32 7.49 11.31
CA GLN A 327 -18.67 6.36 12.16
C GLN A 327 -20.08 5.80 11.88
N GLU A 328 -20.99 6.62 11.35
CA GLU A 328 -22.34 6.19 10.96
C GLU A 328 -22.35 5.06 9.92
N TYR A 329 -21.32 4.98 9.07
CA TYR A 329 -21.19 3.96 8.02
C TYR A 329 -20.60 2.64 8.52
N GLY A 330 -20.10 2.59 9.75
CA GLY A 330 -19.47 1.41 10.36
C GLY A 330 -17.95 1.50 10.42
N ASN A 331 -17.30 0.35 10.47
CA ASN A 331 -15.85 0.23 10.58
C ASN A 331 -15.18 0.55 9.25
N TRP A 332 -14.15 1.38 9.29
CA TRP A 332 -13.33 1.62 8.10
C TRP A 332 -12.63 0.33 7.63
N VAL A 333 -12.69 0.06 6.34
CA VAL A 333 -12.04 -1.10 5.70
C VAL A 333 -10.92 -0.67 4.77
N ALA A 334 -11.15 0.37 3.95
CA ALA A 334 -10.18 0.81 2.96
C ALA A 334 -10.40 2.26 2.51
N GLY A 335 -9.36 2.89 1.98
CA GLY A 335 -9.41 4.24 1.42
C GLY A 335 -9.15 5.35 2.44
N PRO A 336 -9.36 6.63 2.06
CA PRO A 336 -9.84 7.07 0.74
C PRO A 336 -8.83 6.78 -0.38
N VAL A 337 -9.33 6.19 -1.46
CA VAL A 337 -8.59 6.03 -2.72
C VAL A 337 -9.50 6.52 -3.84
N ASN A 338 -8.99 7.32 -4.75
CA ASN A 338 -9.79 7.95 -5.80
C ASN A 338 -11.06 8.63 -5.24
N ASN A 339 -10.90 9.28 -4.09
CA ASN A 339 -11.96 10.00 -3.37
C ASN A 339 -13.10 9.11 -2.83
N MET A 340 -12.86 7.80 -2.69
CA MET A 340 -13.81 6.81 -2.15
C MET A 340 -13.21 6.12 -0.93
N ALA A 341 -13.96 6.05 0.17
CA ALA A 341 -13.65 5.22 1.34
C ALA A 341 -14.72 4.14 1.53
N PHE A 342 -14.32 3.01 2.09
CA PHE A 342 -15.19 1.86 2.31
C PHE A 342 -15.29 1.54 3.79
N PHE A 343 -16.51 1.20 4.20
CA PHE A 343 -16.89 0.89 5.57
C PHE A 343 -17.68 -0.40 5.61
N GLN A 344 -17.61 -1.12 6.72
CA GLN A 344 -18.39 -2.33 6.96
C GLN A 344 -19.23 -2.21 8.24
N LYS A 345 -20.50 -2.55 8.15
CA LYS A 345 -21.42 -2.66 9.28
C LYS A 345 -22.23 -3.96 9.15
N GLY A 346 -21.88 -4.98 9.94
CA GLY A 346 -22.39 -6.34 9.73
C GLY A 346 -22.02 -6.84 8.33
N ALA A 347 -22.98 -7.39 7.60
CA ALA A 347 -22.80 -7.84 6.21
C ALA A 347 -22.76 -6.72 5.18
N GLN A 348 -23.13 -5.49 5.56
CA GLN A 348 -23.20 -4.37 4.61
C GLN A 348 -21.83 -3.71 4.44
N ILE A 349 -21.42 -3.54 3.20
CA ILE A 349 -20.31 -2.68 2.79
C ILE A 349 -20.88 -1.39 2.22
N THR A 350 -20.35 -0.26 2.67
CA THR A 350 -20.72 1.07 2.22
C THR A 350 -19.50 1.80 1.67
N GLY A 351 -19.53 2.12 0.37
CA GLY A 351 -18.59 3.07 -0.25
C GLY A 351 -19.15 4.48 -0.13
N VAL A 352 -18.34 5.40 0.41
CA VAL A 352 -18.70 6.81 0.57
C VAL A 352 -17.76 7.65 -0.29
N GLN A 353 -18.31 8.42 -1.20
CA GLN A 353 -17.55 9.39 -1.97
C GLN A 353 -17.26 10.63 -1.12
N MET A 354 -15.97 10.94 -0.94
CA MET A 354 -15.52 11.92 0.06
C MET A 354 -15.83 13.38 -0.28
N ASN A 355 -16.08 13.72 -1.56
CA ASN A 355 -16.35 15.08 -2.02
C ASN A 355 -17.83 15.46 -1.94
N ASP A 356 -18.74 14.55 -2.24
CA ASP A 356 -20.19 14.82 -2.35
C ASP A 356 -21.05 13.94 -1.44
N ASN A 357 -20.43 13.05 -0.68
CA ASN A 357 -21.04 12.04 0.22
C ASN A 357 -22.01 11.09 -0.50
N ARG A 358 -21.86 10.90 -1.80
CA ARG A 358 -22.61 9.87 -2.52
C ARG A 358 -22.27 8.48 -1.95
N ILE A 359 -23.29 7.69 -1.71
CA ILE A 359 -23.19 6.39 -1.07
C ILE A 359 -23.46 5.31 -2.09
N ILE A 360 -22.67 4.25 -2.03
CA ILE A 360 -22.90 3.00 -2.73
C ILE A 360 -22.88 1.90 -1.68
N SER A 361 -23.97 1.16 -1.51
CA SER A 361 -24.05 0.07 -0.55
C SER A 361 -24.37 -1.25 -1.23
N PHE A 362 -23.77 -2.32 -0.74
CA PHE A 362 -24.08 -3.67 -1.14
C PHE A 362 -24.01 -4.63 0.05
N ASN A 363 -24.80 -5.69 0.02
CA ASN A 363 -24.76 -6.72 1.04
C ASN A 363 -23.72 -7.78 0.62
N GLY A 364 -22.68 -7.92 1.42
CA GLY A 364 -21.72 -9.01 1.35
C GLY A 364 -22.20 -10.22 2.15
N PRO A 365 -21.35 -11.25 2.29
CA PRO A 365 -21.58 -12.33 3.26
C PRO A 365 -21.49 -11.78 4.68
N ASP A 366 -22.09 -12.51 5.63
CA ASP A 366 -21.90 -12.25 7.08
C ASP A 366 -20.51 -12.72 7.50
N SER A 367 -19.51 -11.98 7.09
CA SER A 367 -18.09 -12.28 7.29
C SER A 367 -17.30 -10.98 7.17
N PRO A 368 -16.24 -10.78 7.95
CA PRO A 368 -15.39 -9.62 7.83
C PRO A 368 -14.74 -9.50 6.45
N ALA A 369 -14.72 -8.27 5.92
CA ALA A 369 -13.98 -7.96 4.71
C ALA A 369 -12.49 -7.79 5.04
N LEU A 370 -11.65 -8.54 4.33
CA LEU A 370 -10.19 -8.49 4.45
C LEU A 370 -9.56 -7.45 3.54
N SER A 371 -10.21 -7.17 2.41
CA SER A 371 -9.73 -6.25 1.40
C SER A 371 -10.90 -5.68 0.61
N VAL A 372 -10.88 -4.39 0.34
CA VAL A 372 -11.80 -3.73 -0.59
C VAL A 372 -10.99 -2.81 -1.49
N GLN A 373 -11.13 -2.97 -2.81
CA GLN A 373 -10.43 -2.14 -3.79
C GLN A 373 -11.39 -1.70 -4.90
N LEU A 374 -11.22 -0.47 -5.38
CA LEU A 374 -11.97 0.11 -6.48
C LEU A 374 -11.05 0.21 -7.71
N ILE A 375 -11.43 -0.45 -8.80
CA ILE A 375 -10.74 -0.34 -10.09
C ILE A 375 -11.80 -0.07 -11.17
N GLY A 376 -11.72 1.06 -11.83
CA GLY A 376 -12.71 1.47 -12.82
C GLY A 376 -14.13 1.50 -12.23
N LYS A 377 -15.04 0.72 -12.80
CA LYS A 377 -16.42 0.57 -12.35
C LYS A 377 -16.63 -0.62 -11.39
N GLY A 378 -15.57 -1.32 -11.00
CA GLY A 378 -15.64 -2.51 -10.17
C GLY A 378 -15.18 -2.25 -8.73
N ILE A 379 -16.00 -2.69 -7.75
CA ILE A 379 -15.57 -2.89 -6.36
C ILE A 379 -15.24 -4.38 -6.21
N TYR A 380 -14.08 -4.63 -5.65
CA TYR A 380 -13.50 -5.95 -5.49
C TYR A 380 -13.19 -6.18 -4.01
N THR A 381 -13.79 -7.23 -3.42
CA THR A 381 -13.68 -7.45 -1.98
C THR A 381 -13.41 -8.91 -1.64
N GLY A 382 -12.39 -9.16 -0.85
CA GLY A 382 -12.08 -10.47 -0.26
C GLY A 382 -12.61 -10.55 1.16
N TYR A 383 -13.11 -11.72 1.56
CA TYR A 383 -13.68 -11.96 2.88
C TYR A 383 -13.00 -13.12 3.59
N GLU A 384 -13.07 -13.14 4.92
CA GLU A 384 -12.53 -14.22 5.77
C GLU A 384 -13.13 -15.59 5.47
N ASN A 385 -14.35 -15.65 4.90
CA ASN A 385 -14.98 -16.90 4.47
C ASN A 385 -14.32 -17.54 3.22
N GLY A 386 -13.22 -16.92 2.71
CA GLY A 386 -12.45 -17.42 1.59
C GLY A 386 -13.05 -17.16 0.22
N TYR A 387 -14.05 -16.29 0.11
CA TYR A 387 -14.59 -15.84 -1.16
C TYR A 387 -14.19 -14.41 -1.48
N PHE A 388 -14.02 -14.17 -2.77
CA PHE A 388 -13.74 -12.87 -3.35
C PHE A 388 -14.89 -12.46 -4.26
N TYR A 389 -15.47 -11.28 -4.02
CA TYR A 389 -16.64 -10.77 -4.72
C TYR A 389 -16.28 -9.66 -5.68
N ILE A 390 -17.03 -9.59 -6.78
CA ILE A 390 -16.93 -8.58 -7.82
C ILE A 390 -18.26 -7.86 -7.89
N ILE A 391 -18.26 -6.57 -7.64
CA ILE A 391 -19.45 -5.74 -7.52
C ILE A 391 -19.35 -4.57 -8.51
N ASN A 392 -20.46 -4.22 -9.14
CA ASN A 392 -20.55 -3.00 -9.94
C ASN A 392 -20.67 -1.78 -9.01
N ALA A 393 -19.72 -0.85 -9.10
CA ALA A 393 -19.63 0.32 -8.24
C ALA A 393 -20.74 1.37 -8.49
N GLU A 394 -21.42 1.33 -9.64
CA GLU A 394 -22.50 2.26 -9.96
C GLU A 394 -23.85 1.78 -9.38
N THR A 395 -24.05 0.45 -9.34
CA THR A 395 -25.34 -0.15 -8.98
C THR A 395 -25.33 -0.89 -7.65
N GLY A 396 -24.16 -1.19 -7.08
CA GLY A 396 -24.01 -2.05 -5.89
C GLY A 396 -24.33 -3.54 -6.17
N LYS A 397 -24.60 -3.92 -7.44
CA LYS A 397 -24.95 -5.29 -7.79
C LYS A 397 -23.71 -6.19 -7.79
N ALA A 398 -23.76 -7.30 -7.07
CA ALA A 398 -22.75 -8.34 -7.16
C ALA A 398 -22.85 -9.07 -8.51
N LEU A 399 -21.75 -9.10 -9.26
CA LEU A 399 -21.66 -9.66 -10.61
C LEU A 399 -21.08 -11.08 -10.60
N GLY A 400 -20.38 -11.45 -9.54
CA GLY A 400 -19.80 -12.77 -9.40
C GLY A 400 -18.96 -12.92 -8.15
N LYS A 401 -18.60 -14.16 -7.82
CA LYS A 401 -17.68 -14.51 -6.74
C LYS A 401 -16.67 -15.56 -7.18
N VAL A 402 -15.48 -15.53 -6.56
CA VAL A 402 -14.40 -16.50 -6.78
C VAL A 402 -14.06 -17.14 -5.44
N LYS A 403 -13.92 -18.46 -5.40
CA LYS A 403 -13.42 -19.15 -4.22
C LYS A 403 -11.89 -19.09 -4.23
N THR A 404 -11.30 -18.31 -3.35
CA THR A 404 -9.87 -18.16 -3.21
C THR A 404 -9.29 -18.94 -2.03
N GLY A 405 -10.07 -19.10 -0.96
CA GLY A 405 -9.61 -19.67 0.30
C GLY A 405 -8.59 -18.82 1.04
N ALA A 406 -8.37 -17.58 0.59
CA ALA A 406 -7.33 -16.69 1.07
C ALA A 406 -7.72 -15.96 2.35
N GLN A 407 -6.71 -15.63 3.16
CA GLN A 407 -6.82 -14.76 4.34
C GLN A 407 -6.12 -13.42 4.14
N GLN A 408 -5.33 -13.27 3.08
CA GLN A 408 -4.67 -12.03 2.73
C GLN A 408 -4.75 -11.79 1.22
N TYR A 409 -4.94 -10.53 0.85
CA TYR A 409 -5.05 -10.10 -0.55
C TYR A 409 -4.07 -8.95 -0.80
N GLY A 410 -3.35 -9.03 -1.90
CA GLY A 410 -2.50 -7.95 -2.39
C GLY A 410 -3.26 -6.93 -3.23
N THR A 411 -2.51 -6.01 -3.82
CA THR A 411 -3.05 -5.06 -4.77
C THR A 411 -3.55 -5.79 -6.01
N LEU A 412 -4.75 -5.42 -6.45
CA LEU A 412 -5.38 -5.99 -7.64
C LEU A 412 -4.92 -5.26 -8.89
N PHE A 413 -4.78 -6.00 -9.96
CA PHE A 413 -4.44 -5.45 -11.27
C PHE A 413 -5.40 -5.96 -12.33
N SER A 414 -5.70 -5.11 -13.31
CA SER A 414 -6.51 -5.51 -14.44
C SER A 414 -5.82 -5.15 -15.77
N ALA A 415 -5.88 -6.05 -16.72
CA ALA A 415 -5.40 -5.82 -18.09
C ALA A 415 -6.23 -6.65 -19.07
N ASN A 416 -6.55 -6.06 -20.23
CA ASN A 416 -7.24 -6.76 -21.32
C ASN A 416 -8.57 -7.45 -20.90
N GLY A 417 -9.31 -6.86 -19.96
CA GLY A 417 -10.54 -7.43 -19.44
C GLY A 417 -10.36 -8.64 -18.52
N ILE A 418 -9.16 -8.84 -17.99
CA ILE A 418 -8.80 -9.85 -16.99
C ILE A 418 -8.43 -9.14 -15.69
N LEU A 419 -8.96 -9.63 -14.58
CA LEU A 419 -8.54 -9.24 -13.23
C LEU A 419 -7.58 -10.28 -12.66
N TYR A 420 -6.49 -9.81 -12.04
CA TYR A 420 -5.50 -10.63 -11.37
C TYR A 420 -5.63 -10.42 -9.86
N ILE A 421 -5.90 -11.50 -9.14
CA ILE A 421 -6.03 -11.54 -7.68
C ILE A 421 -4.79 -12.21 -7.14
N GLN A 422 -4.00 -11.50 -6.35
CA GLN A 422 -2.85 -12.04 -5.63
C GLN A 422 -3.25 -12.31 -4.18
N THR A 423 -2.90 -13.49 -3.70
CA THR A 423 -3.11 -13.91 -2.32
C THR A 423 -1.80 -14.37 -1.70
N GLU A 424 -1.81 -14.73 -0.43
CA GLU A 424 -0.63 -15.24 0.29
C GLU A 424 -0.04 -16.53 -0.32
N HIS A 425 -0.83 -17.27 -1.12
CA HIS A 425 -0.37 -18.55 -1.67
C HIS A 425 -0.67 -18.75 -3.15
N ASP A 426 -1.47 -17.87 -3.76
CA ASP A 426 -2.03 -18.12 -5.08
C ASP A 426 -2.18 -16.84 -5.90
N ILE A 427 -2.18 -17.01 -7.21
CA ILE A 427 -2.60 -15.99 -8.17
C ILE A 427 -3.74 -16.55 -8.99
N PHE A 428 -4.82 -15.79 -9.11
CA PHE A 428 -5.97 -16.11 -9.94
C PHE A 428 -6.12 -15.07 -11.04
N ALA A 429 -6.29 -15.51 -12.27
CA ALA A 429 -6.69 -14.65 -13.38
C ALA A 429 -8.15 -14.95 -13.74
N ILE A 430 -9.00 -13.95 -13.70
CA ILE A 430 -10.43 -14.11 -13.98
C ILE A 430 -10.89 -13.15 -15.08
N SER A 431 -11.76 -13.61 -15.96
CA SER A 431 -12.39 -12.72 -16.92
C SER A 431 -13.31 -11.75 -16.19
N LEU A 432 -13.15 -10.45 -16.41
CA LEU A 432 -14.08 -9.46 -15.89
C LEU A 432 -15.48 -9.69 -16.48
N PRO A 433 -16.55 -9.52 -15.69
CA PRO A 433 -17.91 -9.41 -16.19
C PRO A 433 -18.03 -8.35 -17.28
N LYS A 434 -18.98 -8.53 -18.22
CA LYS A 434 -19.15 -7.61 -19.36
C LYS A 434 -19.43 -6.17 -18.94
N GLU A 435 -20.10 -5.99 -17.81
CA GLU A 435 -20.46 -4.71 -17.21
C GLU A 435 -19.25 -3.90 -16.71
N LEU A 436 -18.09 -4.55 -16.53
CA LEU A 436 -16.85 -3.95 -16.04
C LEU A 436 -15.73 -3.89 -17.08
N LYS A 437 -15.99 -4.35 -18.30
CA LYS A 437 -15.03 -4.30 -19.42
C LYS A 437 -14.99 -2.96 -20.12
#